data_1f8359034ad53164ffd5d7e0faaba155
#
_entry.id   1f8359034ad53164ffd5d7e0faaba155
#
_cell.length_a   1.000
_cell.length_b   1.000
_cell.length_c   1.000
_cell.angle_alpha   90.00
_cell.angle_beta   90.00
_cell.angle_gamma   90.00
#
_symmetry.space_group_name_H-M   'P 1'
#
loop_
_entity.id
_entity.type
_entity.pdbx_description
1 polymer ?
#
loop_
_entity_poly.entity_id
_entity_poly.type
_entity_poly.pdbx_seq_one_letter_code
_entity_poly.pdbx_strand_id
1 'polypeptide(L)' 'GGTCAGLTFVITGDVHRFKNRDAFKSYVEQQGGKVTGSVSAKTNFLINNDSESSSSKNRKAKELGIPILTEDEFVERF' A
#
# COMPACT_ATOMS: atom_id res chain seq x y z
N GLY A 1 -7.94 17.90 -4.80
CA GLY A 1 -6.96 16.87 -4.94
C GLY A 1 -6.80 16.07 -3.67
N GLY A 2 -6.37 14.87 -3.82
CA GLY A 2 -6.13 13.97 -2.71
C GLY A 2 -4.66 13.88 -2.35
N THR A 3 -4.37 13.32 -1.19
CA THR A 3 -3.01 13.18 -0.70
C THR A 3 -2.26 12.05 -1.39
N CYS A 4 -2.98 11.13 -2.03
CA CYS A 4 -2.38 9.98 -2.75
C CYS A 4 -2.30 10.22 -4.25
N ALA A 5 -2.56 11.43 -4.73
CA ALA A 5 -2.63 11.72 -6.16
C ALA A 5 -1.35 11.32 -6.89
N GLY A 6 -1.50 10.56 -7.96
CA GLY A 6 -0.38 10.11 -8.78
C GLY A 6 0.44 8.97 -8.20
N LEU A 7 0.05 8.43 -7.04
CA LEU A 7 0.79 7.34 -6.40
C LEU A 7 0.07 6.00 -6.63
N THR A 8 0.87 4.94 -6.74
CA THR A 8 0.38 3.58 -6.90
C THR A 8 0.75 2.76 -5.67
N PHE A 9 -0.24 2.09 -5.11
CA PHE A 9 -0.10 1.28 -3.89
C PHE A 9 -0.46 -0.17 -4.18
N VAL A 10 0.18 -1.07 -3.44
CA VAL A 10 -0.24 -2.47 -3.35
C VAL A 10 -0.56 -2.73 -1.89
N ILE A 11 -1.72 -3.31 -1.61
CA ILE A 11 -2.15 -3.61 -0.25
C ILE A 11 -2.13 -5.13 -0.07
N THR A 12 -1.42 -5.62 0.93
CA THR A 12 -1.34 -7.05 1.22
C THR A 12 -1.47 -7.30 2.72
N GLY A 13 -1.81 -8.52 3.09
CA GLY A 13 -2.01 -8.90 4.49
C GLY A 13 -3.34 -8.42 5.05
N ASP A 14 -3.47 -8.53 6.36
CA ASP A 14 -4.69 -8.12 7.06
C ASP A 14 -4.69 -6.62 7.31
N VAL A 15 -5.87 -6.02 7.25
CA VAL A 15 -6.06 -4.60 7.55
C VAL A 15 -6.95 -4.46 8.78
N HIS A 16 -6.75 -3.40 9.56
CA HIS A 16 -7.56 -3.16 10.77
C HIS A 16 -8.07 -1.74 10.92
N ARG A 17 -7.51 -0.77 10.23
CA ARG A 17 -8.02 0.61 10.28
C ARG A 17 -9.18 0.83 9.31
N PHE A 18 -9.29 -0.05 8.34
CA PHE A 18 -10.40 -0.05 7.38
C PHE A 18 -11.15 -1.35 7.58
N LYS A 19 -12.41 -1.37 7.18
CA LYS A 19 -13.27 -2.53 7.33
C LYS A 19 -12.68 -3.77 6.65
N ASN A 20 -12.09 -3.56 5.47
CA ASN A 20 -11.43 -4.62 4.68
C ASN A 20 -10.53 -3.95 3.64
N ARG A 21 -9.86 -4.76 2.82
CA ARG A 21 -8.97 -4.22 1.79
C ARG A 21 -9.71 -3.41 0.74
N ASP A 22 -10.94 -3.78 0.41
CA ASP A 22 -11.75 -3.02 -0.56
C ASP A 22 -12.05 -1.62 -0.04
N ALA A 23 -12.35 -1.48 1.24
CA ALA A 23 -12.58 -0.17 1.85
C ALA A 23 -11.31 0.67 1.82
N PHE A 24 -10.16 0.06 2.08
CA PHE A 24 -8.86 0.72 2.01
C PHE A 24 -8.58 1.19 0.57
N LYS A 25 -8.80 0.31 -0.40
CA LYS A 25 -8.63 0.63 -1.82
C LYS A 25 -9.49 1.83 -2.21
N SER A 26 -10.77 1.82 -1.80
CA SER A 26 -11.69 2.93 -2.09
C SER A 26 -11.18 4.23 -1.51
N TYR A 27 -10.65 4.20 -0.28
CA TYR A 27 -10.09 5.39 0.35
C TYR A 27 -8.92 5.95 -0.49
N VAL A 28 -8.00 5.08 -0.88
CA VAL A 28 -6.85 5.48 -1.69
C VAL A 28 -7.30 6.11 -3.00
N GLU A 29 -8.27 5.49 -3.66
CA GLU A 29 -8.80 5.98 -4.94
C GLU A 29 -9.50 7.33 -4.79
N GLN A 30 -10.22 7.52 -3.70
CA GLN A 30 -10.85 8.81 -3.39
C GLN A 30 -9.81 9.92 -3.18
N GLN A 31 -8.62 9.55 -2.72
CA GLN A 31 -7.52 10.48 -2.53
C GLN A 31 -6.69 10.68 -3.81
N GLY A 32 -7.14 10.13 -4.92
CA GLY A 32 -6.48 10.29 -6.21
C GLY A 32 -5.41 9.26 -6.51
N GLY A 33 -5.25 8.26 -5.65
CA GLY A 33 -4.27 7.20 -5.84
C GLY A 33 -4.81 6.03 -6.64
N LYS A 34 -3.95 5.04 -6.84
CA LYS A 34 -4.28 3.83 -7.56
C LYS A 34 -3.83 2.63 -6.74
N VAL A 35 -4.63 1.57 -6.74
CA VAL A 35 -4.29 0.31 -6.07
C VAL A 35 -4.23 -0.79 -7.12
N THR A 36 -3.13 -1.54 -7.14
CA THR A 36 -2.94 -2.66 -8.05
C THR A 36 -2.71 -3.94 -7.25
N GLY A 37 -2.82 -5.08 -7.92
CA GLY A 37 -2.70 -6.39 -7.26
C GLY A 37 -1.28 -6.93 -7.19
N SER A 38 -0.34 -6.33 -7.89
CA SER A 38 1.04 -6.84 -7.98
C SER A 38 2.05 -5.73 -7.79
N VAL A 39 3.13 -6.04 -7.08
CA VAL A 39 4.26 -5.12 -6.93
C VAL A 39 5.06 -5.08 -8.23
N SER A 40 5.34 -3.88 -8.71
CA SER A 40 6.12 -3.67 -9.93
C SER A 40 6.97 -2.41 -9.79
N ALA A 41 7.79 -2.14 -10.81
CA ALA A 41 8.62 -0.93 -10.82
C ALA A 41 7.79 0.37 -10.74
N LYS A 42 6.50 0.30 -11.06
CA LYS A 42 5.59 1.45 -11.00
C LYS A 42 4.92 1.62 -9.64
N THR A 43 5.07 0.65 -8.74
CA THR A 43 4.52 0.72 -7.39
C THR A 43 5.31 1.73 -6.56
N ASN A 44 4.62 2.64 -5.90
CA ASN A 44 5.26 3.64 -5.04
C ASN A 44 5.40 3.15 -3.60
N PHE A 45 4.39 2.44 -3.09
CA PHE A 45 4.39 1.92 -1.72
C PHE A 45 3.71 0.57 -1.66
N LEU A 46 4.22 -0.30 -0.80
CA LEU A 46 3.53 -1.54 -0.42
C LEU A 46 2.99 -1.35 0.99
N ILE A 47 1.71 -1.62 1.17
CA ILE A 47 1.07 -1.53 2.49
C ILE A 47 0.96 -2.94 3.06
N ASN A 48 1.62 -3.17 4.18
CA ASN A 48 1.58 -4.45 4.88
C ASN A 48 1.84 -4.21 6.36
N ASN A 49 0.88 -4.54 7.20
CA ASN A 49 1.04 -4.40 8.65
C ASN A 49 2.14 -5.28 9.21
N ASP A 50 2.48 -6.35 8.51
CA ASP A 50 3.66 -7.16 8.83
C ASP A 50 4.79 -6.76 7.88
N SER A 51 5.46 -5.67 8.18
CA SER A 51 6.52 -5.12 7.32
C SER A 51 7.76 -6.02 7.26
N GLU A 52 7.88 -6.96 8.18
CA GLU A 52 8.99 -7.92 8.21
C GLU A 52 8.62 -9.26 7.57
N SER A 53 7.44 -9.36 6.97
CA SER A 53 6.98 -10.57 6.30
C SER A 53 7.95 -10.99 5.19
N SER A 54 8.11 -12.29 5.02
CA SER A 54 8.89 -12.87 3.93
C SER A 54 8.02 -13.21 2.71
N SER A 55 6.80 -12.65 2.64
CA SER A 55 5.90 -12.86 1.51
C SER A 55 6.53 -12.40 0.20
N SER A 56 6.02 -12.96 -0.91
CA SER A 56 6.52 -12.60 -2.25
C SER A 56 6.44 -11.10 -2.51
N LYS A 57 5.35 -10.47 -2.09
CA LYS A 57 5.15 -9.03 -2.29
C LYS A 57 6.16 -8.21 -1.50
N ASN A 58 6.42 -8.58 -0.24
CA ASN A 58 7.42 -7.90 0.57
C ASN A 58 8.81 -8.02 -0.04
N ARG A 59 9.17 -9.23 -0.46
CA ARG A 59 10.47 -9.50 -1.08
C ARG A 59 10.64 -8.68 -2.35
N LYS A 60 9.61 -8.64 -3.19
CA LYS A 60 9.64 -7.89 -4.44
C LYS A 60 9.81 -6.39 -4.17
N ALA A 61 9.10 -5.87 -3.18
CA ALA A 61 9.21 -4.46 -2.81
C ALA A 61 10.64 -4.13 -2.36
N LYS A 62 11.25 -4.99 -1.55
CA LYS A 62 12.62 -4.79 -1.10
C LYS A 62 13.61 -4.82 -2.27
N GLU A 63 13.42 -5.75 -3.21
CA GLU A 63 14.26 -5.84 -4.41
C GLU A 63 14.20 -4.57 -5.25
N LEU A 64 13.03 -3.98 -5.35
CA LEU A 64 12.81 -2.78 -6.17
C LEU A 64 13.03 -1.47 -5.41
N GLY A 65 13.39 -1.56 -4.13
CA GLY A 65 13.59 -0.37 -3.31
C GLY A 65 12.31 0.37 -2.98
N ILE A 66 11.17 -0.34 -2.99
CA ILE A 66 9.86 0.25 -2.69
C ILE A 66 9.63 0.24 -1.19
N PRO A 67 9.29 1.40 -0.58
CA PRO A 67 9.00 1.45 0.85
C PRO A 67 7.80 0.59 1.23
N ILE A 68 7.90 -0.07 2.37
CA ILE A 68 6.81 -0.87 2.94
C ILE A 68 6.26 -0.10 4.13
N LEU A 69 4.97 0.21 4.12
CA LEU A 69 4.31 0.96 5.17
C LEU A 69 3.27 0.09 5.87
N THR A 70 3.14 0.27 7.18
CA THR A 70 1.99 -0.26 7.91
C THR A 70 0.79 0.67 7.65
N GLU A 71 -0.43 0.22 8.02
CA GLU A 71 -1.61 1.08 7.93
C GLU A 71 -1.43 2.36 8.75
N ASP A 72 -0.84 2.24 9.95
CA ASP A 72 -0.61 3.39 10.81
C ASP A 72 0.30 4.41 10.14
N GLU A 73 1.38 3.94 9.54
CA GLU A 73 2.31 4.81 8.82
C GLU A 73 1.64 5.47 7.61
N PHE A 74 0.80 4.72 6.90
CA PHE A 74 0.03 5.25 5.77
C PHE A 74 -0.90 6.37 6.23
N VAL A 75 -1.65 6.14 7.30
CA VAL A 75 -2.62 7.12 7.81
C VAL A 75 -1.93 8.39 8.30
N GLU A 76 -0.76 8.26 8.93
CA GLU A 76 0.01 9.43 9.36
C GLU A 76 0.55 10.23 8.19
N ARG A 77 0.91 9.55 7.11
CA ARG A 77 1.57 10.18 5.96
C ARG A 77 0.58 10.76 4.95
N PHE A 78 -0.54 10.13 4.82
CA PHE A 78 -1.55 10.48 3.82
C PHE A 78 -2.90 10.73 4.50
#